data_63412a3d7d9c4d8895a9a302e89f38de
#
_entry.id   63412a3d7d9c4d8895a9a302e89f38de
#
_cell.length_a   1.000
_cell.length_b   1.000
_cell.length_c   1.000
_cell.angle_alpha   90.00
_cell.angle_beta   90.00
_cell.angle_gamma   90.00
#
_symmetry.space_group_name_H-M   'P 1'
#
loop_
_entity.id
_entity.type
_entity.pdbx_description
1 polymer ?
#
loop_
_entity_poly.entity_id
_entity_poly.type
_entity_poly.pdbx_seq_one_letter_code
_entity_poly.pdbx_strand_id
1 'polypeptide(L)'
;VSTNQPTNQPTNQPTNQPTNQPTNQPTVAVISSTIGRPELERAVLSVQNQTYPCKHYVFVDGEKYHQQAADILKNFPSVIVTYLPMNTGADGWVNSSINAIAPFLVKEDIICYLDDDNWFEPTHVESGVHALLEMQSDYAYSLRNFYDLDGEFLCIDTIESLGEYNCVYQEPLECNYQLGGVKGVLSINLNDCQHIDTNCYFIRSEIARLISTAWYTGIHNDRNVYKKLQELALKGNCTKKVTVNYTLDTRKYYGSVFNELLEEPFLLSEYDAYQFTNEVIKFHSEESLKAWGGCLIWEQNNGS
;
A
#
# COMPACT_ATOMS: atom_id res chain seq x y z
N VAL A 1 -71.55 -49.76 -22.20
CA VAL A 1 -70.22 -49.87 -22.78
C VAL A 1 -69.48 -48.60 -22.37
N SER A 2 -68.60 -48.73 -21.39
CA SER A 2 -67.81 -47.69 -20.81
C SER A 2 -66.49 -47.58 -21.59
N THR A 3 -66.13 -46.38 -22.03
CA THR A 3 -64.81 -46.10 -22.59
C THR A 3 -64.05 -45.20 -21.65
N ASN A 4 -63.07 -45.76 -20.98
CA ASN A 4 -62.02 -45.03 -20.20
C ASN A 4 -61.05 -44.35 -21.19
N GLN A 5 -60.88 -43.02 -21.07
CA GLN A 5 -59.72 -42.33 -21.60
C GLN A 5 -58.66 -42.15 -20.52
N PRO A 6 -57.40 -42.41 -20.81
CA PRO A 6 -56.33 -42.12 -19.86
C PRO A 6 -55.84 -40.66 -20.02
N THR A 7 -55.95 -39.89 -18.96
CA THR A 7 -55.33 -38.59 -18.84
C THR A 7 -53.92 -38.79 -18.29
N ASN A 8 -52.90 -38.69 -19.15
CA ASN A 8 -51.52 -38.54 -18.75
C ASN A 8 -50.91 -37.34 -19.48
N GLN A 9 -50.94 -36.19 -18.83
CA GLN A 9 -50.07 -35.08 -19.19
C GLN A 9 -48.80 -35.16 -18.32
N PRO A 10 -47.60 -35.17 -18.91
CA PRO A 10 -46.37 -35.06 -18.12
C PRO A 10 -46.13 -33.57 -17.85
N THR A 11 -46.27 -33.17 -16.57
CA THR A 11 -45.78 -31.89 -16.04
C THR A 11 -44.30 -32.08 -15.68
N ASN A 12 -43.40 -31.88 -16.62
CA ASN A 12 -42.03 -31.68 -16.40
C ASN A 12 -41.56 -30.47 -17.19
N GLN A 13 -41.72 -29.28 -16.58
CA GLN A 13 -40.91 -28.13 -16.96
C GLN A 13 -39.61 -28.23 -16.21
N PRO A 14 -38.46 -28.24 -16.90
CA PRO A 14 -37.18 -28.07 -16.24
C PRO A 14 -37.02 -26.60 -15.85
N THR A 15 -37.22 -26.29 -14.56
CA THR A 15 -36.78 -25.05 -13.94
C THR A 15 -35.30 -25.13 -13.66
N ASN A 16 -34.49 -25.09 -14.70
CA ASN A 16 -33.05 -24.82 -14.60
C ASN A 16 -32.73 -23.71 -15.61
N GLN A 17 -33.07 -22.48 -15.25
CA GLN A 17 -32.33 -21.35 -15.79
C GLN A 17 -31.01 -21.29 -15.02
N PRO A 18 -29.86 -21.44 -15.70
CA PRO A 18 -28.61 -21.08 -15.09
C PRO A 18 -28.64 -19.55 -14.94
N THR A 19 -28.76 -19.07 -13.70
CA THR A 19 -28.47 -17.68 -13.35
C THR A 19 -26.94 -17.48 -13.42
N ASN A 20 -26.36 -17.67 -14.59
CA ASN A 20 -25.04 -17.13 -14.93
C ASN A 20 -25.25 -15.75 -15.51
N GLN A 21 -25.64 -14.79 -14.68
CA GLN A 21 -25.15 -13.43 -14.91
C GLN A 21 -23.66 -13.49 -14.59
N PRO A 22 -22.77 -13.15 -15.53
CA PRO A 22 -21.39 -12.87 -15.17
C PRO A 22 -21.47 -11.74 -14.16
N THR A 23 -21.19 -12.03 -12.90
CA THR A 23 -20.88 -10.99 -11.91
C THR A 23 -19.66 -10.31 -12.48
N ASN A 24 -19.86 -9.11 -13.03
CA ASN A 24 -18.82 -8.30 -13.64
C ASN A 24 -17.97 -7.71 -12.49
N GLN A 25 -17.29 -8.60 -11.77
CA GLN A 25 -16.35 -8.20 -10.72
C GLN A 25 -15.16 -7.56 -11.42
N PRO A 26 -14.74 -6.35 -11.01
CA PRO A 26 -13.61 -5.70 -11.63
C PRO A 26 -12.33 -6.51 -11.46
N THR A 27 -11.54 -6.56 -12.51
CA THR A 27 -10.24 -7.20 -12.52
C THR A 27 -9.18 -6.30 -11.90
N VAL A 28 -8.19 -6.87 -11.20
CA VAL A 28 -7.17 -6.13 -10.47
C VAL A 28 -5.77 -6.52 -10.91
N ALA A 29 -4.93 -5.52 -11.22
CA ALA A 29 -3.50 -5.65 -11.39
C ALA A 29 -2.77 -5.12 -10.16
N VAL A 30 -1.84 -5.90 -9.62
CA VAL A 30 -0.84 -5.44 -8.66
C VAL A 30 0.47 -5.24 -9.41
N ILE A 31 1.05 -4.07 -9.31
CA ILE A 31 2.29 -3.67 -9.98
C ILE A 31 3.41 -3.62 -8.95
N SER A 32 4.50 -4.34 -9.22
CA SER A 32 5.73 -4.25 -8.42
C SER A 32 6.92 -3.91 -9.31
N SER A 33 7.74 -2.96 -8.88
CA SER A 33 9.09 -2.76 -9.40
C SER A 33 10.09 -3.45 -8.49
N THR A 34 11.13 -4.05 -9.05
CA THR A 34 12.13 -4.76 -8.25
C THR A 34 13.54 -4.63 -8.81
N ILE A 35 14.49 -4.61 -7.91
CA ILE A 35 15.91 -4.83 -8.19
C ILE A 35 16.37 -6.22 -7.71
N GLY A 36 15.42 -7.15 -7.52
CA GLY A 36 15.68 -8.54 -7.14
C GLY A 36 16.06 -8.73 -5.68
N ARG A 37 15.56 -7.90 -4.78
CA ARG A 37 15.78 -8.05 -3.33
C ARG A 37 15.20 -9.39 -2.82
N PRO A 38 15.78 -9.98 -1.77
CA PRO A 38 15.23 -11.21 -1.17
C PRO A 38 13.77 -11.06 -0.71
N GLU A 39 13.38 -9.88 -0.26
CA GLU A 39 12.03 -9.52 0.21
C GLU A 39 10.96 -9.66 -0.88
N LEU A 40 11.35 -9.64 -2.17
CA LEU A 40 10.47 -9.87 -3.31
C LEU A 40 9.65 -11.17 -3.17
N GLU A 41 10.25 -12.22 -2.59
CA GLU A 41 9.54 -13.48 -2.36
C GLU A 41 8.33 -13.28 -1.45
N ARG A 42 8.49 -12.55 -0.34
CA ARG A 42 7.41 -12.19 0.58
C ARG A 42 6.34 -11.33 -0.08
N ALA A 43 6.75 -10.34 -0.86
CA ALA A 43 5.83 -9.49 -1.61
C ALA A 43 4.97 -10.31 -2.58
N VAL A 44 5.58 -11.20 -3.37
CA VAL A 44 4.88 -12.08 -4.32
C VAL A 44 3.91 -13.03 -3.60
N LEU A 45 4.35 -13.67 -2.52
CA LEU A 45 3.49 -14.56 -1.71
C LEU A 45 2.28 -13.82 -1.16
N SER A 46 2.43 -12.57 -0.73
CA SER A 46 1.32 -11.77 -0.20
C SER A 46 0.26 -11.47 -1.25
N VAL A 47 0.66 -11.28 -2.51
CA VAL A 47 -0.27 -11.09 -3.63
C VAL A 47 -0.95 -12.41 -4.02
N GLN A 48 -0.23 -13.53 -4.01
CA GLN A 48 -0.83 -14.85 -4.30
C GLN A 48 -1.86 -15.28 -3.25
N ASN A 49 -1.70 -14.83 -2.01
CA ASN A 49 -2.58 -15.16 -0.89
C ASN A 49 -3.77 -14.20 -0.73
N GLN A 50 -4.01 -13.31 -1.69
CA GLN A 50 -5.17 -12.42 -1.62
C GLN A 50 -6.48 -13.18 -1.74
N THR A 51 -7.48 -12.79 -0.93
CA THR A 51 -8.85 -13.35 -0.98
C THR A 51 -9.60 -12.95 -2.25
N TYR A 52 -9.24 -11.83 -2.85
CA TYR A 52 -9.79 -11.36 -4.12
C TYR A 52 -8.82 -11.68 -5.27
N PRO A 53 -9.30 -12.26 -6.39
CA PRO A 53 -8.44 -12.60 -7.53
C PRO A 53 -7.77 -11.38 -8.14
N CYS A 54 -6.45 -11.41 -8.24
CA CYS A 54 -5.67 -10.35 -8.87
C CYS A 54 -4.51 -10.94 -9.68
N LYS A 55 -3.97 -10.16 -10.62
CA LYS A 55 -2.76 -10.50 -11.37
C LYS A 55 -1.59 -9.70 -10.84
N HIS A 56 -0.46 -10.35 -10.70
CA HIS A 56 0.77 -9.70 -10.27
C HIS A 56 1.69 -9.47 -11.48
N TYR A 57 2.01 -8.21 -11.74
CA TYR A 57 2.94 -7.76 -12.76
C TYR A 57 4.21 -7.26 -12.06
N VAL A 58 5.33 -7.94 -12.32
CA VAL A 58 6.63 -7.59 -11.74
C VAL A 58 7.53 -7.05 -12.83
N PHE A 59 8.05 -5.85 -12.63
CA PHE A 59 9.01 -5.19 -13.52
C PHE A 59 10.39 -5.24 -12.87
N VAL A 60 11.30 -5.98 -13.48
CA VAL A 60 12.70 -6.07 -13.04
C VAL A 60 13.48 -4.89 -13.63
N ASP A 61 13.89 -3.97 -12.78
CA ASP A 61 14.38 -2.66 -13.16
C ASP A 61 15.90 -2.63 -13.36
N GLY A 62 16.35 -3.20 -14.48
CA GLY A 62 17.73 -3.16 -14.95
C GLY A 62 18.37 -4.53 -15.16
N GLU A 63 19.14 -4.64 -16.23
CA GLU A 63 19.78 -5.89 -16.69
C GLU A 63 20.61 -6.58 -15.60
N LYS A 64 21.34 -5.81 -14.80
CA LYS A 64 22.16 -6.34 -13.71
C LYS A 64 21.37 -7.11 -12.62
N TYR A 65 20.06 -6.92 -12.55
CA TYR A 65 19.19 -7.57 -11.58
C TYR A 65 18.38 -8.74 -12.15
N HIS A 66 18.45 -8.99 -13.48
CA HIS A 66 17.64 -9.99 -14.15
C HIS A 66 17.84 -11.39 -13.55
N GLN A 67 19.09 -11.83 -13.36
CA GLN A 67 19.37 -13.16 -12.85
C GLN A 67 18.86 -13.34 -11.41
N GLN A 68 19.13 -12.37 -10.57
CA GLN A 68 18.73 -12.39 -9.15
C GLN A 68 17.20 -12.43 -9.00
N ALA A 69 16.49 -11.59 -9.75
CA ALA A 69 15.04 -11.60 -9.76
C ALA A 69 14.48 -12.91 -10.36
N ALA A 70 15.08 -13.42 -11.45
CA ALA A 70 14.65 -14.68 -12.07
C ALA A 70 14.80 -15.87 -11.12
N ASP A 71 15.85 -15.91 -10.29
CA ASP A 71 16.06 -16.97 -9.31
C ASP A 71 15.00 -17.02 -8.22
N ILE A 72 14.40 -15.89 -7.88
CA ILE A 72 13.24 -15.81 -6.99
C ILE A 72 11.97 -16.18 -7.76
N LEU A 73 11.72 -15.51 -8.88
CA LEU A 73 10.44 -15.55 -9.62
C LEU A 73 10.19 -16.89 -10.33
N LYS A 74 11.19 -17.72 -10.58
CA LYS A 74 11.02 -19.08 -11.15
C LYS A 74 10.08 -19.97 -10.35
N ASN A 75 9.93 -19.70 -9.05
CA ASN A 75 9.03 -20.44 -8.15
C ASN A 75 7.56 -19.95 -8.24
N PHE A 76 7.30 -18.86 -8.98
CA PHE A 76 6.01 -18.18 -9.04
C PHE A 76 5.50 -18.04 -10.49
N PRO A 77 5.11 -19.13 -11.15
CA PRO A 77 4.77 -19.13 -12.59
C PRO A 77 3.53 -18.29 -12.94
N SER A 78 2.72 -17.88 -11.97
CA SER A 78 1.55 -17.03 -12.17
C SER A 78 1.90 -15.53 -12.27
N VAL A 79 3.12 -15.15 -11.89
CA VAL A 79 3.59 -13.77 -11.97
C VAL A 79 3.94 -13.42 -13.42
N ILE A 80 3.48 -12.27 -13.86
CA ILE A 80 3.78 -11.73 -15.19
C ILE A 80 5.01 -10.84 -15.07
N VAL A 81 6.15 -11.31 -15.61
CA VAL A 81 7.44 -10.62 -15.43
C VAL A 81 7.84 -9.86 -16.69
N THR A 82 8.28 -8.63 -16.50
CA THR A 82 8.89 -7.78 -17.53
C THR A 82 10.30 -7.40 -17.11
N TYR A 83 11.29 -7.71 -17.92
CA TYR A 83 12.70 -7.41 -17.67
C TYR A 83 13.10 -6.15 -18.44
N LEU A 84 13.45 -5.07 -17.73
CA LEU A 84 13.88 -3.82 -18.34
C LEU A 84 15.40 -3.83 -18.59
N PRO A 85 15.88 -3.32 -19.73
CA PRO A 85 17.30 -3.31 -20.07
C PRO A 85 18.11 -2.31 -19.25
N MET A 86 17.46 -1.30 -18.67
CA MET A 86 18.11 -0.24 -17.90
C MET A 86 17.43 -0.08 -16.53
N ASN A 87 18.20 0.39 -15.55
CA ASN A 87 17.66 0.75 -14.24
C ASN A 87 17.06 2.15 -14.32
N THR A 88 15.73 2.22 -14.38
CA THR A 88 14.97 3.48 -14.47
C THR A 88 14.84 4.18 -13.14
N GLY A 89 15.03 3.45 -12.02
CA GLY A 89 14.98 3.96 -10.65
C GLY A 89 16.31 4.47 -10.10
N ALA A 90 17.39 4.47 -10.90
CA ALA A 90 18.68 5.01 -10.51
C ALA A 90 18.59 6.50 -10.14
N ASP A 91 19.58 6.99 -9.39
CA ASP A 91 19.77 8.40 -9.06
C ASP A 91 18.53 9.06 -8.37
N GLY A 92 17.81 8.28 -7.56
CA GLY A 92 16.66 8.77 -6.80
C GLY A 92 15.33 8.76 -7.56
N TRP A 93 15.26 8.14 -8.74
CA TRP A 93 14.00 7.97 -9.47
C TRP A 93 13.12 6.86 -8.91
N VAL A 94 13.68 5.94 -8.12
CA VAL A 94 12.99 4.84 -7.43
C VAL A 94 12.04 4.08 -8.36
N ASN A 95 10.78 3.91 -8.00
CA ASN A 95 9.74 3.23 -8.81
C ASN A 95 9.00 4.16 -9.80
N SER A 96 9.40 5.44 -9.92
CA SER A 96 8.66 6.48 -10.64
C SER A 96 8.31 6.13 -12.09
N SER A 97 9.30 5.67 -12.86
CA SER A 97 9.11 5.34 -14.28
C SER A 97 8.16 4.18 -14.48
N ILE A 98 8.31 3.14 -13.67
CA ILE A 98 7.49 1.92 -13.74
C ILE A 98 6.06 2.24 -13.32
N ASN A 99 5.85 2.93 -12.21
CA ASN A 99 4.52 3.32 -11.75
C ASN A 99 3.80 4.22 -12.75
N ALA A 100 4.54 5.09 -13.46
CA ALA A 100 3.97 5.96 -14.49
C ALA A 100 3.52 5.18 -15.74
N ILE A 101 4.28 4.19 -16.20
CA ILE A 101 4.01 3.49 -17.46
C ILE A 101 3.14 2.25 -17.28
N ALA A 102 3.21 1.57 -16.14
CA ALA A 102 2.53 0.30 -15.91
C ALA A 102 1.01 0.34 -16.20
N PRO A 103 0.25 1.41 -15.88
CA PRO A 103 -1.18 1.49 -16.19
C PRO A 103 -1.51 1.37 -17.69
N PHE A 104 -0.55 1.62 -18.59
CA PHE A 104 -0.72 1.46 -20.04
C PHE A 104 -0.36 0.05 -20.53
N LEU A 105 0.30 -0.75 -19.70
CA LEU A 105 0.80 -2.08 -20.03
C LEU A 105 -0.09 -3.21 -19.49
N VAL A 106 -1.07 -2.88 -18.66
CA VAL A 106 -2.03 -3.82 -18.07
C VAL A 106 -3.44 -3.57 -18.58
N LYS A 107 -4.32 -4.58 -18.43
CA LYS A 107 -5.69 -4.53 -18.97
C LYS A 107 -6.76 -4.52 -17.88
N GLU A 108 -6.34 -4.72 -16.64
CA GLU A 108 -7.23 -4.81 -15.49
C GLU A 108 -7.91 -3.47 -15.20
N ASP A 109 -9.07 -3.54 -14.55
CA ASP A 109 -9.93 -2.37 -14.28
C ASP A 109 -9.39 -1.51 -13.12
N ILE A 110 -8.64 -2.12 -12.21
CA ILE A 110 -8.09 -1.48 -11.00
C ILE A 110 -6.59 -1.76 -10.94
N ILE A 111 -5.82 -0.74 -10.59
CA ILE A 111 -4.38 -0.81 -10.40
C ILE A 111 -4.05 -0.63 -8.92
N CYS A 112 -3.26 -1.55 -8.37
CA CYS A 112 -2.60 -1.47 -7.07
C CYS A 112 -1.09 -1.46 -7.28
N TYR A 113 -0.34 -0.92 -6.34
CA TYR A 113 1.12 -0.91 -6.36
C TYR A 113 1.66 -1.59 -5.11
N LEU A 114 2.76 -2.32 -5.24
CA LEU A 114 3.44 -2.97 -4.13
C LEU A 114 4.95 -2.93 -4.36
N ASP A 115 5.66 -2.25 -3.48
CA ASP A 115 7.13 -2.26 -3.50
C ASP A 115 7.65 -3.63 -3.06
N ASP A 116 8.81 -4.03 -3.56
CA ASP A 116 9.34 -5.39 -3.41
C ASP A 116 9.84 -5.73 -1.99
N ASP A 117 9.88 -4.76 -1.08
CA ASP A 117 10.23 -4.92 0.34
C ASP A 117 9.02 -4.86 1.30
N ASN A 118 7.82 -4.62 0.76
CA ASN A 118 6.57 -4.56 1.51
C ASN A 118 5.68 -5.77 1.23
N TRP A 119 4.57 -5.93 1.98
CA TRP A 119 3.62 -7.00 1.74
C TRP A 119 2.21 -6.65 2.19
N PHE A 120 1.23 -7.34 1.61
CA PHE A 120 -0.18 -7.15 1.89
C PHE A 120 -0.74 -8.16 2.89
N GLU A 121 -1.72 -7.72 3.69
CA GLU A 121 -2.63 -8.62 4.39
C GLU A 121 -3.56 -9.34 3.39
N PRO A 122 -4.04 -10.56 3.69
CA PRO A 122 -4.83 -11.35 2.73
C PRO A 122 -6.09 -10.66 2.19
N THR A 123 -6.68 -9.73 2.93
CA THR A 123 -7.91 -9.01 2.56
C THR A 123 -7.66 -7.64 1.93
N HIS A 124 -6.41 -7.31 1.60
CA HIS A 124 -6.06 -5.98 1.09
C HIS A 124 -6.81 -5.65 -0.20
N VAL A 125 -6.67 -6.48 -1.23
CA VAL A 125 -7.31 -6.25 -2.54
C VAL A 125 -8.83 -6.26 -2.43
N GLU A 126 -9.41 -7.21 -1.68
CA GLU A 126 -10.85 -7.28 -1.46
C GLU A 126 -11.40 -6.00 -0.83
N SER A 127 -10.73 -5.48 0.20
CA SER A 127 -11.16 -4.27 0.90
C SER A 127 -11.11 -3.03 0.01
N GLY A 128 -10.09 -2.90 -0.84
CA GLY A 128 -9.95 -1.79 -1.78
C GLY A 128 -10.99 -1.82 -2.89
N VAL A 129 -11.23 -3.00 -3.48
CA VAL A 129 -12.29 -3.18 -4.48
C VAL A 129 -13.66 -2.82 -3.89
N HIS A 130 -13.94 -3.31 -2.68
CA HIS A 130 -15.20 -2.99 -1.99
C HIS A 130 -15.37 -1.48 -1.77
N ALA A 131 -14.34 -0.81 -1.27
CA ALA A 131 -14.36 0.63 -1.03
C ALA A 131 -14.58 1.44 -2.33
N LEU A 132 -13.98 1.01 -3.46
CA LEU A 132 -14.19 1.64 -4.77
C LEU A 132 -15.63 1.50 -5.26
N LEU A 133 -16.23 0.32 -5.09
CA LEU A 133 -17.57 0.02 -5.61
C LEU A 133 -18.66 0.64 -4.75
N GLU A 134 -18.56 0.52 -3.43
CA GLU A 134 -19.56 1.01 -2.48
C GLU A 134 -19.80 2.51 -2.62
N MET A 135 -18.73 3.29 -2.74
CA MET A 135 -18.80 4.74 -2.83
C MET A 135 -18.74 5.27 -4.26
N GLN A 136 -18.64 4.39 -5.27
CA GLN A 136 -18.41 4.77 -6.66
C GLN A 136 -17.26 5.77 -6.82
N SER A 137 -16.13 5.44 -6.16
CA SER A 137 -14.97 6.31 -6.09
C SER A 137 -14.05 6.14 -7.30
N ASP A 138 -13.26 7.17 -7.59
CA ASP A 138 -12.23 7.16 -8.64
C ASP A 138 -10.98 6.40 -8.17
N TYR A 139 -10.68 6.52 -6.88
CA TYR A 139 -9.64 5.77 -6.19
C TYR A 139 -10.07 5.41 -4.76
N ALA A 140 -9.43 4.40 -4.20
CA ALA A 140 -9.52 4.08 -2.79
C ALA A 140 -8.11 3.91 -2.22
N TYR A 141 -8.00 3.90 -0.90
CA TYR A 141 -6.73 3.64 -0.24
C TYR A 141 -6.92 2.91 1.08
N SER A 142 -5.93 2.10 1.42
CA SER A 142 -5.80 1.45 2.71
C SER A 142 -4.84 2.24 3.61
N LEU A 143 -4.70 1.74 4.83
CA LEU A 143 -3.75 2.22 5.81
C LEU A 143 -2.64 1.17 5.99
N ARG A 144 -1.54 1.54 6.66
CA ARG A 144 -0.37 0.68 6.77
C ARG A 144 0.12 0.50 8.21
N ASN A 145 0.79 -0.61 8.42
CA ASN A 145 1.64 -0.89 9.57
C ASN A 145 3.09 -0.55 9.22
N PHE A 146 3.87 -0.20 10.22
CA PHE A 146 5.33 -0.16 10.13
C PHE A 146 5.95 -1.41 10.74
N TYR A 147 6.88 -1.98 10.00
CA TYR A 147 7.76 -3.06 10.42
C TYR A 147 9.21 -2.61 10.28
N ASP A 148 10.09 -3.10 11.14
CA ASP A 148 11.50 -2.82 11.01
C ASP A 148 12.18 -3.70 9.92
N LEU A 149 13.49 -3.53 9.74
CA LEU A 149 14.26 -4.26 8.73
C LEU A 149 14.40 -5.76 9.05
N ASP A 150 14.18 -6.16 10.29
CA ASP A 150 14.19 -7.56 10.73
C ASP A 150 12.79 -8.20 10.59
N GLY A 151 11.77 -7.42 10.20
CA GLY A 151 10.40 -7.86 10.04
C GLY A 151 9.58 -7.86 11.34
N GLU A 152 10.06 -7.17 12.37
CA GLU A 152 9.36 -7.00 13.63
C GLU A 152 8.38 -5.81 13.56
N PHE A 153 7.18 -5.99 14.07
CA PHE A 153 6.16 -4.96 14.09
C PHE A 153 6.58 -3.77 14.98
N LEU A 154 6.54 -2.56 14.43
CA LEU A 154 6.82 -1.33 15.16
C LEU A 154 5.54 -0.68 15.69
N CYS A 155 4.68 -0.25 14.81
CA CYS A 155 3.43 0.43 15.14
C CYS A 155 2.51 0.52 13.91
N ILE A 156 1.25 0.93 14.14
CA ILE A 156 0.38 1.40 13.05
C ILE A 156 0.88 2.79 12.61
N ASP A 157 0.87 3.07 11.30
CA ASP A 157 1.17 4.40 10.79
C ASP A 157 0.03 5.38 11.16
N THR A 158 0.28 6.17 12.18
CA THR A 158 -0.57 7.29 12.61
C THR A 158 0.10 8.64 12.28
N ILE A 159 1.07 8.64 11.37
CA ILE A 159 2.03 9.74 11.20
C ILE A 159 1.96 10.32 9.79
N GLU A 160 1.94 9.49 8.73
CA GLU A 160 2.17 9.97 7.37
C GLU A 160 1.09 9.62 6.36
N SER A 161 0.90 8.32 6.07
CA SER A 161 0.05 7.85 4.97
C SER A 161 -1.42 7.75 5.39
N LEU A 162 -2.02 8.88 5.70
CA LEU A 162 -3.35 8.98 6.28
C LEU A 162 -4.41 9.57 5.33
N GLY A 163 -3.99 10.02 4.14
CA GLY A 163 -4.89 10.59 3.16
C GLY A 163 -5.74 11.74 3.74
N GLU A 164 -7.06 11.60 3.72
CA GLU A 164 -7.99 12.61 4.21
C GLU A 164 -7.90 12.88 5.73
N TYR A 165 -7.34 11.94 6.50
CA TYR A 165 -7.18 12.10 7.96
C TYR A 165 -5.95 12.90 8.36
N ASN A 166 -5.18 13.35 7.41
CA ASN A 166 -3.89 14.01 7.58
C ASN A 166 -4.04 15.51 7.85
N CYS A 167 -4.78 15.94 8.83
CA CYS A 167 -5.02 17.39 9.04
C CYS A 167 -5.17 17.78 10.51
N VAL A 168 -4.69 16.98 11.43
CA VAL A 168 -5.15 17.06 12.82
C VAL A 168 -4.39 18.10 13.64
N TYR A 169 -3.21 18.52 13.20
CA TYR A 169 -2.37 19.46 13.99
C TYR A 169 -2.23 20.80 13.29
N GLN A 170 -2.66 21.86 13.95
CA GLN A 170 -2.42 23.25 13.50
C GLN A 170 -1.05 23.76 13.93
N GLU A 171 -0.49 23.21 15.01
CA GLU A 171 0.80 23.57 15.57
C GLU A 171 1.64 22.29 15.75
N PRO A 172 2.98 22.39 15.68
CA PRO A 172 3.85 21.25 15.98
C PRO A 172 3.56 20.71 17.39
N LEU A 173 3.43 19.40 17.50
CA LEU A 173 3.34 18.75 18.79
C LEU A 173 4.75 18.50 19.32
N GLU A 174 5.11 19.13 20.44
CA GLU A 174 6.39 18.90 21.11
C GLU A 174 6.24 17.88 22.22
N CYS A 175 6.92 16.76 22.08
CA CYS A 175 6.88 15.65 23.03
C CYS A 175 8.27 15.42 23.63
N ASN A 176 8.40 15.56 24.95
CA ASN A 176 9.63 15.20 25.65
C ASN A 176 9.74 13.68 25.75
N TYR A 177 10.87 13.14 25.36
CA TYR A 177 11.15 11.71 25.52
C TYR A 177 12.37 11.44 26.38
N GLN A 178 12.41 10.25 26.95
CA GLN A 178 13.58 9.69 27.61
C GLN A 178 13.67 8.20 27.27
N LEU A 179 14.55 7.85 26.35
CA LEU A 179 14.72 6.51 25.82
C LEU A 179 16.20 6.10 26.00
N GLY A 180 16.48 4.90 26.50
CA GLY A 180 17.84 4.38 26.62
C GLY A 180 18.83 5.30 27.33
N GLY A 181 18.36 6.16 28.25
CA GLY A 181 19.19 7.18 28.92
C GLY A 181 19.36 8.49 28.15
N VAL A 182 18.91 8.56 26.91
CA VAL A 182 18.89 9.77 26.08
C VAL A 182 17.61 10.56 26.35
N LYS A 183 17.74 11.86 26.52
CA LYS A 183 16.61 12.80 26.68
C LYS A 183 16.59 13.73 25.50
N GLY A 184 15.39 14.01 25.00
CA GLY A 184 15.22 14.95 23.90
C GLY A 184 13.79 15.44 23.78
N VAL A 185 13.57 16.25 22.76
CA VAL A 185 12.23 16.74 22.38
C VAL A 185 11.98 16.28 20.95
N LEU A 186 10.89 15.52 20.74
CA LEU A 186 10.40 15.17 19.42
C LEU A 186 9.40 16.24 18.99
N SER A 187 9.71 16.98 17.94
CA SER A 187 8.78 17.91 17.33
C SER A 187 8.06 17.21 16.18
N ILE A 188 6.76 17.02 16.32
CA ILE A 188 5.90 16.39 15.33
C ILE A 188 5.22 17.48 14.52
N ASN A 189 5.68 17.69 13.29
CA ASN A 189 5.08 18.64 12.36
C ASN A 189 4.45 17.88 11.20
N LEU A 190 3.11 17.75 11.21
CA LEU A 190 2.36 17.01 10.19
C LEU A 190 1.81 17.89 9.07
N ASN A 191 2.11 19.20 9.07
CA ASN A 191 1.52 20.13 8.09
C ASN A 191 1.91 19.86 6.64
N ASP A 192 3.01 19.13 6.40
CA ASP A 192 3.51 18.83 5.05
C ASP A 192 3.35 17.37 4.62
N CYS A 193 2.70 16.54 5.43
CA CYS A 193 2.67 15.09 5.24
C CYS A 193 1.37 14.55 4.63
N GLN A 194 0.55 15.39 3.99
CA GLN A 194 -0.67 14.91 3.32
C GLN A 194 -0.29 14.05 2.11
N HIS A 195 -0.35 12.75 2.27
CA HIS A 195 -0.20 11.81 1.17
C HIS A 195 -0.86 10.47 1.46
N ILE A 196 -0.87 9.65 0.45
CA ILE A 196 -1.17 8.22 0.52
C ILE A 196 0.07 7.51 -0.03
N ASP A 197 0.62 6.58 0.72
CA ASP A 197 1.77 5.78 0.30
C ASP A 197 1.46 4.98 -0.97
N THR A 198 2.46 4.78 -1.81
CA THR A 198 2.39 4.02 -3.06
C THR A 198 1.64 2.70 -2.88
N ASN A 199 1.98 1.94 -1.82
CA ASN A 199 1.45 0.59 -1.58
C ASN A 199 -0.03 0.58 -1.13
N CYS A 200 -0.55 1.73 -0.74
CA CYS A 200 -1.92 1.85 -0.21
C CYS A 200 -2.98 2.09 -1.28
N TYR A 201 -2.61 2.40 -2.52
CA TYR A 201 -3.55 2.82 -3.56
C TYR A 201 -4.29 1.67 -4.25
N PHE A 202 -5.57 1.96 -4.54
CA PHE A 202 -6.43 1.25 -5.49
C PHE A 202 -6.99 2.30 -6.46
N ILE A 203 -6.54 2.32 -7.69
CA ILE A 203 -6.89 3.37 -8.65
C ILE A 203 -7.57 2.74 -9.87
N ARG A 204 -8.73 3.27 -10.28
CA ARG A 204 -9.35 2.85 -11.56
C ARG A 204 -8.37 3.06 -12.70
N SER A 205 -8.26 2.12 -13.62
CA SER A 205 -7.20 2.13 -14.63
C SER A 205 -7.23 3.36 -15.54
N GLU A 206 -8.41 3.90 -15.85
CA GLU A 206 -8.56 5.16 -16.57
C GLU A 206 -7.99 6.35 -15.77
N ILE A 207 -8.21 6.38 -14.46
CA ILE A 207 -7.66 7.41 -13.59
C ILE A 207 -6.14 7.24 -13.43
N ALA A 208 -5.66 6.01 -13.25
CA ALA A 208 -4.22 5.74 -13.17
C ALA A 208 -3.47 6.21 -14.43
N ARG A 209 -4.08 6.05 -15.62
CA ARG A 209 -3.53 6.59 -16.87
C ARG A 209 -3.60 8.11 -16.93
N LEU A 210 -4.68 8.71 -16.47
CA LEU A 210 -4.86 10.18 -16.43
C LEU A 210 -3.80 10.86 -15.57
N ILE A 211 -3.45 10.28 -14.41
CA ILE A 211 -2.50 10.86 -13.46
C ILE A 211 -1.07 10.31 -13.62
N SER A 212 -0.80 9.51 -14.64
CA SER A 212 0.46 8.78 -14.81
C SER A 212 1.71 9.64 -14.68
N THR A 213 1.69 10.86 -15.21
CA THR A 213 2.81 11.80 -15.11
C THR A 213 3.11 12.28 -13.70
N ALA A 214 2.17 12.19 -12.78
CA ALA A 214 2.40 12.55 -11.38
C ALA A 214 3.33 11.55 -10.67
N TRP A 215 3.40 10.30 -11.15
CA TRP A 215 4.37 9.32 -10.69
C TRP A 215 5.80 9.64 -11.16
N TYR A 216 5.99 10.24 -12.33
CA TYR A 216 7.30 10.49 -12.93
C TYR A 216 7.94 11.77 -12.35
N THR A 217 8.23 11.75 -11.05
CA THR A 217 8.74 12.91 -10.29
C THR A 217 9.88 12.56 -9.33
N GLY A 218 10.34 11.31 -9.30
CA GLY A 218 11.42 10.85 -8.40
C GLY A 218 10.96 10.58 -6.98
N ILE A 219 11.82 10.82 -6.00
CA ILE A 219 11.51 10.68 -4.58
C ILE A 219 10.27 11.51 -4.23
N HIS A 220 9.39 10.96 -3.38
CA HIS A 220 8.11 11.55 -2.98
C HIS A 220 7.06 11.63 -4.12
N ASN A 221 7.16 10.75 -5.10
CA ASN A 221 6.21 10.67 -6.21
C ASN A 221 4.76 10.41 -5.73
N ASP A 222 4.57 9.63 -4.68
CA ASP A 222 3.28 9.37 -4.02
C ASP A 222 2.59 10.63 -3.50
N ARG A 223 3.35 11.59 -2.94
CA ARG A 223 2.84 12.92 -2.53
C ARG A 223 2.34 13.71 -3.74
N ASN A 224 3.08 13.68 -4.85
CA ASN A 224 2.67 14.34 -6.09
C ASN A 224 1.44 13.70 -6.72
N VAL A 225 1.32 12.37 -6.61
CA VAL A 225 0.12 11.64 -7.02
C VAL A 225 -1.08 12.05 -6.18
N TYR A 226 -0.96 12.08 -4.86
CA TYR A 226 -2.05 12.51 -3.97
C TYR A 226 -2.47 13.95 -4.27
N LYS A 227 -1.52 14.86 -4.41
CA LYS A 227 -1.77 16.24 -4.81
C LYS A 227 -2.52 16.32 -6.14
N LYS A 228 -2.10 15.52 -7.13
CA LYS A 228 -2.75 15.48 -8.45
C LYS A 228 -4.19 14.98 -8.39
N LEU A 229 -4.47 13.98 -7.56
CA LEU A 229 -5.83 13.50 -7.33
C LEU A 229 -6.72 14.60 -6.72
N GLN A 230 -6.18 15.38 -5.77
CA GLN A 230 -6.87 16.52 -5.16
C GLN A 230 -7.09 17.67 -6.16
N GLU A 231 -6.07 18.03 -6.95
CA GLU A 231 -6.17 19.08 -7.98
C GLU A 231 -7.26 18.78 -9.02
N LEU A 232 -7.45 17.50 -9.36
CA LEU A 232 -8.50 17.07 -10.29
C LEU A 232 -9.85 16.85 -9.61
N ALA A 233 -9.97 17.12 -8.31
CA ALA A 233 -11.18 16.90 -7.52
C ALA A 233 -11.74 15.48 -7.65
N LEU A 234 -10.86 14.47 -7.78
CA LEU A 234 -11.23 13.06 -7.89
C LEU A 234 -11.71 12.53 -6.54
N LYS A 235 -12.73 11.68 -6.59
CA LYS A 235 -13.38 11.13 -5.41
C LYS A 235 -12.56 9.97 -4.84
N GLY A 236 -11.99 10.16 -3.64
CA GLY A 236 -11.30 9.13 -2.88
C GLY A 236 -12.17 8.48 -1.81
N ASN A 237 -11.81 7.26 -1.39
CA ASN A 237 -12.44 6.59 -0.27
C ASN A 237 -11.42 5.77 0.53
N CYS A 238 -11.36 5.97 1.85
CA CYS A 238 -10.53 5.15 2.72
C CYS A 238 -11.21 3.82 3.04
N THR A 239 -10.48 2.71 2.94
CA THR A 239 -10.98 1.39 3.37
C THR A 239 -11.17 1.30 4.88
N LYS A 240 -10.58 2.21 5.65
CA LYS A 240 -10.47 2.20 7.12
C LYS A 240 -9.82 0.92 7.67
N LYS A 241 -9.09 0.19 6.82
CA LYS A 241 -8.39 -1.04 7.19
C LYS A 241 -6.88 -0.86 7.02
N VAL A 242 -6.14 -1.34 8.01
CA VAL A 242 -4.67 -1.39 7.99
C VAL A 242 -4.29 -2.71 7.35
N THR A 243 -3.95 -2.69 6.06
CA THR A 243 -3.73 -3.92 5.27
C THR A 243 -2.44 -3.91 4.45
N VAL A 244 -1.65 -2.85 4.55
CA VAL A 244 -0.28 -2.79 4.02
C VAL A 244 0.68 -2.95 5.19
N ASN A 245 1.69 -3.79 5.02
CA ASN A 245 2.80 -3.94 5.94
C ASN A 245 4.05 -3.33 5.27
N TYR A 246 4.51 -2.22 5.82
CA TYR A 246 5.56 -1.38 5.26
C TYR A 246 6.86 -1.56 6.04
N THR A 247 7.91 -1.91 5.34
CA THR A 247 9.26 -2.03 5.92
C THR A 247 9.89 -0.64 6.03
N LEU A 248 10.07 -0.16 7.25
CA LEU A 248 10.58 1.18 7.54
C LEU A 248 12.04 1.13 8.01
N ASP A 249 12.93 1.76 7.25
CA ASP A 249 14.29 2.02 7.74
C ASP A 249 14.30 3.30 8.59
N THR A 250 14.12 3.14 9.89
CA THR A 250 14.06 4.26 10.85
C THR A 250 15.36 5.05 10.93
N ARG A 251 16.51 4.48 10.52
CA ARG A 251 17.80 5.19 10.41
C ARG A 251 17.75 6.28 9.35
N LYS A 252 17.06 6.01 8.23
CA LYS A 252 16.86 7.01 7.17
C LYS A 252 15.74 7.97 7.52
N TYR A 253 14.67 7.46 8.13
CA TYR A 253 13.52 8.26 8.52
C TYR A 253 13.90 9.34 9.56
N TYR A 254 14.69 8.97 10.56
CA TYR A 254 15.24 9.88 11.59
C TYR A 254 16.74 10.14 11.37
N GLY A 255 17.16 10.37 10.12
CA GLY A 255 18.57 10.42 9.75
C GLY A 255 19.43 11.39 10.56
N SER A 256 18.92 12.58 10.89
CA SER A 256 19.63 13.54 11.76
C SER A 256 19.84 12.98 13.17
N VAL A 257 18.76 12.44 13.77
CA VAL A 257 18.84 11.86 15.13
C VAL A 257 19.77 10.64 15.14
N PHE A 258 19.65 9.75 14.14
CA PHE A 258 20.51 8.58 14.02
C PHE A 258 22.00 8.97 13.98
N ASN A 259 22.36 9.95 13.15
CA ASN A 259 23.75 10.41 13.03
C ASN A 259 24.26 11.06 14.32
N GLU A 260 23.46 11.88 15.00
CA GLU A 260 23.82 12.47 16.28
C GLU A 260 24.11 11.42 17.36
N LEU A 261 23.38 10.30 17.35
CA LEU A 261 23.59 9.22 18.32
C LEU A 261 24.91 8.48 18.12
N LEU A 262 25.48 8.48 16.92
CA LEU A 262 26.78 7.89 16.61
C LEU A 262 27.95 8.77 17.03
N GLU A 263 27.73 10.08 17.25
CA GLU A 263 28.73 11.08 17.59
C GLU A 263 28.75 11.39 19.10
N GLU A 264 29.77 12.13 19.54
CA GLU A 264 29.80 12.66 20.92
C GLU A 264 28.60 13.61 21.19
N PRO A 265 28.00 13.58 22.36
CA PRO A 265 28.41 12.88 23.57
C PRO A 265 27.87 11.44 23.69
N PHE A 266 27.07 10.93 22.74
CA PHE A 266 26.35 9.65 22.86
C PHE A 266 27.20 8.43 22.51
N LEU A 267 27.90 8.46 21.37
CA LEU A 267 28.80 7.39 20.89
C LEU A 267 28.14 5.99 20.90
N LEU A 268 26.86 5.91 20.52
CA LEU A 268 26.16 4.64 20.43
C LEU A 268 26.71 3.79 19.29
N SER A 269 26.57 2.45 19.39
CA SER A 269 26.77 1.59 18.23
C SER A 269 25.67 1.83 17.18
N GLU A 270 25.92 1.50 15.91
CA GLU A 270 24.89 1.57 14.86
C GLU A 270 23.64 0.76 15.22
N TYR A 271 23.84 -0.39 15.86
CA TYR A 271 22.73 -1.23 16.31
C TYR A 271 21.90 -0.54 17.41
N ASP A 272 22.54 0.01 18.44
CA ASP A 272 21.84 0.68 19.53
C ASP A 272 21.15 1.95 19.05
N ALA A 273 21.77 2.71 18.15
CA ALA A 273 21.17 3.88 17.51
C ALA A 273 19.95 3.49 16.64
N TYR A 274 20.01 2.37 15.93
CA TYR A 274 18.88 1.83 15.18
C TYR A 274 17.74 1.41 16.10
N GLN A 275 18.02 0.68 17.17
CA GLN A 275 17.01 0.32 18.16
C GLN A 275 16.38 1.57 18.79
N PHE A 276 17.18 2.59 19.03
CA PHE A 276 16.68 3.86 19.55
C PHE A 276 15.70 4.53 18.56
N THR A 277 16.03 4.60 17.26
CA THR A 277 15.12 5.17 16.25
C THR A 277 13.84 4.36 16.08
N ASN A 278 13.88 3.04 16.28
CA ASN A 278 12.70 2.19 16.35
C ASN A 278 11.79 2.53 17.54
N GLU A 279 12.37 2.84 18.69
CA GLU A 279 11.59 3.29 19.86
C GLU A 279 11.02 4.70 19.64
N VAL A 280 11.74 5.58 18.93
CA VAL A 280 11.23 6.92 18.60
C VAL A 280 10.00 6.87 17.72
N ILE A 281 9.95 5.99 16.70
CA ILE A 281 8.76 5.88 15.84
C ILE A 281 7.55 5.34 16.60
N LYS A 282 7.75 4.38 17.51
CA LYS A 282 6.69 3.87 18.38
C LYS A 282 6.14 4.99 19.27
N PHE A 283 7.03 5.72 19.92
CA PHE A 283 6.67 6.87 20.75
C PHE A 283 5.91 7.95 19.95
N HIS A 284 6.38 8.26 18.76
CA HIS A 284 5.73 9.19 17.85
C HIS A 284 4.28 8.75 17.53
N SER A 285 4.11 7.47 17.18
CA SER A 285 2.78 6.91 16.92
C SER A 285 1.87 6.98 18.16
N GLU A 286 2.38 6.68 19.35
CA GLU A 286 1.62 6.75 20.59
C GLU A 286 1.17 8.19 20.92
N GLU A 287 2.04 9.18 20.73
CA GLU A 287 1.71 10.58 20.96
C GLU A 287 0.66 11.09 19.95
N SER A 288 0.77 10.69 18.68
CA SER A 288 -0.28 10.95 17.67
C SER A 288 -1.63 10.38 18.10
N LEU A 289 -1.64 9.13 18.57
CA LEU A 289 -2.86 8.47 19.03
C LEU A 289 -3.46 9.18 20.25
N LYS A 290 -2.64 9.62 21.21
CA LYS A 290 -3.08 10.42 22.36
C LYS A 290 -3.72 11.74 21.93
N ALA A 291 -3.11 12.43 20.96
CA ALA A 291 -3.66 13.67 20.40
C ALA A 291 -5.01 13.47 19.71
N TRP A 292 -5.28 12.28 19.19
CA TRP A 292 -6.59 11.90 18.63
C TRP A 292 -7.59 11.43 19.67
N GLY A 293 -7.30 11.55 20.95
CA GLY A 293 -8.19 11.13 22.03
C GLY A 293 -8.11 9.65 22.39
N GLY A 294 -7.00 8.98 22.01
CA GLY A 294 -6.70 7.60 22.38
C GLY A 294 -7.34 6.53 21.48
N CYS A 295 -7.93 6.91 20.35
CA CYS A 295 -8.45 5.97 19.34
C CYS A 295 -8.05 6.40 17.93
N LEU A 296 -8.03 5.43 17.01
CA LEU A 296 -7.66 5.66 15.62
C LEU A 296 -8.67 6.63 14.97
N ILE A 297 -8.16 7.65 14.29
CA ILE A 297 -8.98 8.74 13.76
C ILE A 297 -10.03 8.25 12.76
N TRP A 298 -9.73 7.20 11.99
CA TRP A 298 -10.67 6.59 11.05
C TRP A 298 -11.73 5.70 11.68
N GLU A 299 -11.59 5.39 12.97
CA GLU A 299 -12.59 4.65 13.77
C GLU A 299 -13.52 5.59 14.54
N GLN A 300 -13.15 6.86 14.65
CA GLN A 300 -14.01 7.86 15.28
C GLN A 300 -15.26 8.02 14.43
N ASN A 301 -16.41 7.74 15.02
CA ASN A 301 -17.70 8.07 14.40
C ASN A 301 -17.78 9.59 14.29
N ASN A 302 -17.57 10.13 13.11
CA ASN A 302 -17.96 11.49 12.80
C ASN A 302 -19.49 11.54 12.94
N GLY A 303 -19.95 11.84 14.17
CA GLY A 303 -21.34 12.11 14.42
C GLY A 303 -21.73 13.28 13.53
N SER A 304 -22.40 12.95 12.43
CA SER A 304 -23.11 13.88 11.57
C SER A 304 -24.34 14.44 12.28
#